data_b371f344b60940bb0651f1ead986af2e
#
_entry.id   b371f344b60940bb0651f1ead986af2e
#
_cell.length_a   1.000
_cell.length_b   1.000
_cell.length_c   1.000
_cell.angle_alpha   90.00
_cell.angle_beta   90.00
_cell.angle_gamma   90.00
#
_symmetry.space_group_name_H-M   'P 1'
#
loop_
_entity.id
_entity.type
_entity.pdbx_description
1 polymer ?
#
loop_
_entity_poly.entity_id
_entity_poly.type
_entity_poly.pdbx_seq_one_letter_code
_entity_poly.pdbx_strand_id
1 'polypeptide(L)'
;ADQLQSSVGTSSDAERQFVIHVDLRAKVADVYRAVLAIEEAVQAQGGFVTSNSIETERSGPQSTVKTGQQQRTVTEAYDRRGHMTVRVPANQTQAFLHNITQHLEFLEHRQIHAQDVQLALLRERLNISRNRLLQQNLDDIAARPGTQASQALSAIQAKDRAQYAQDEALLAQKEWQDQVAFSTINLELYQNQIVRTSTEPDMDAILE
;
A
#
# COMPACT_ATOMS: atom_id res chain seq x y z
N ALA A 1 11.55 -8.36 -20.45
CA ALA A 1 11.11 -6.96 -20.53
C ALA A 1 9.63 -6.83 -20.93
N ASP A 2 9.09 -7.77 -21.71
CA ASP A 2 7.71 -7.69 -22.21
C ASP A 2 6.60 -7.99 -21.20
N GLN A 3 6.93 -8.56 -20.05
CA GLN A 3 5.92 -8.98 -19.06
C GLN A 3 5.33 -7.84 -18.22
N LEU A 4 5.89 -6.64 -18.31
CA LEU A 4 5.42 -5.47 -17.56
C LEU A 4 4.58 -4.49 -18.38
N GLN A 5 4.45 -4.69 -19.66
CA GLN A 5 3.58 -3.88 -20.50
C GLN A 5 2.14 -4.43 -20.42
N SER A 6 1.35 -3.85 -19.56
CA SER A 6 -0.08 -4.08 -19.51
C SER A 6 -0.79 -2.76 -19.73
N SER A 7 -1.61 -2.69 -20.75
CA SER A 7 -2.46 -1.55 -21.09
C SER A 7 -3.70 -1.45 -20.20
N VAL A 8 -3.58 -1.84 -18.92
CA VAL A 8 -4.68 -1.70 -17.97
C VAL A 8 -4.89 -0.21 -17.68
N GLY A 9 -5.98 0.34 -18.18
CA GLY A 9 -6.39 1.72 -17.94
C GLY A 9 -6.27 2.71 -19.11
N THR A 10 -5.88 2.26 -20.30
CA THR A 10 -5.92 3.10 -21.52
C THR A 10 -7.21 2.89 -22.32
N SER A 11 -8.38 2.98 -21.68
CA SER A 11 -9.61 3.16 -22.45
C SER A 11 -9.84 4.65 -22.66
N SER A 12 -10.18 5.01 -23.88
CA SER A 12 -10.39 6.36 -24.41
C SER A 12 -11.60 7.12 -23.82
N ASP A 13 -12.13 6.68 -22.70
CA ASP A 13 -13.23 7.34 -22.00
C ASP A 13 -12.63 8.31 -20.98
N ALA A 14 -12.46 9.58 -21.35
CA ALA A 14 -11.86 10.63 -20.55
C ALA A 14 -12.58 10.89 -19.19
N GLU A 15 -13.71 10.24 -18.94
CA GLU A 15 -14.51 10.38 -17.71
C GLU A 15 -14.30 9.23 -16.71
N ARG A 16 -13.71 8.09 -17.14
CA ARG A 16 -13.53 6.95 -16.23
C ARG A 16 -12.38 7.15 -15.28
N GLN A 17 -12.61 6.87 -14.01
CA GLN A 17 -11.62 6.97 -12.94
C GLN A 17 -11.41 5.60 -12.32
N PHE A 18 -10.14 5.18 -12.27
CA PHE A 18 -9.75 3.87 -11.78
C PHE A 18 -8.90 3.97 -10.52
N VAL A 19 -9.21 3.13 -9.55
CA VAL A 19 -8.32 2.81 -8.44
C VAL A 19 -7.46 1.63 -8.87
N ILE A 20 -6.14 1.79 -8.80
CA ILE A 20 -5.18 0.78 -9.25
C ILE A 20 -4.45 0.19 -8.05
N HIS A 21 -4.51 -1.13 -7.91
CA HIS A 21 -3.73 -1.92 -6.98
C HIS A 21 -2.82 -2.87 -7.74
N VAL A 22 -1.57 -2.95 -7.30
CA VAL A 22 -0.57 -3.83 -7.88
C VAL A 22 0.05 -4.67 -6.76
N ASP A 23 0.05 -5.99 -6.94
CA ASP A 23 0.74 -6.93 -6.06
C ASP A 23 1.86 -7.60 -6.84
N LEU A 24 3.08 -7.49 -6.31
CA LEU A 24 4.30 -8.03 -6.89
C LEU A 24 5.02 -8.90 -5.87
N ARG A 25 5.46 -10.09 -6.33
CA ARG A 25 6.40 -10.93 -5.59
C ARG A 25 7.57 -11.26 -6.47
N ALA A 26 8.77 -10.96 -5.99
CA ALA A 26 9.97 -11.11 -6.79
C ALA A 26 11.19 -11.51 -5.97
N LYS A 27 12.06 -12.27 -6.63
CA LYS A 27 13.40 -12.57 -6.13
C LYS A 27 14.35 -11.45 -6.50
N VAL A 28 15.18 -11.06 -5.54
CA VAL A 28 16.23 -10.07 -5.70
C VAL A 28 17.58 -10.61 -5.25
N ALA A 29 18.67 -10.00 -5.70
CA ALA A 29 20.02 -10.37 -5.29
C ALA A 29 20.27 -10.10 -3.79
N ASP A 30 19.84 -8.94 -3.33
CA ASP A 30 19.91 -8.51 -1.92
C ASP A 30 18.68 -7.67 -1.60
N VAL A 31 17.91 -8.12 -0.62
CA VAL A 31 16.64 -7.47 -0.23
C VAL A 31 16.86 -6.05 0.26
N TYR A 32 17.91 -5.81 1.07
CA TYR A 32 18.16 -4.49 1.63
C TYR A 32 18.50 -3.46 0.55
N ARG A 33 19.37 -3.83 -0.39
CA ARG A 33 19.74 -2.97 -1.53
C ARG A 33 18.57 -2.73 -2.47
N ALA A 34 17.77 -3.76 -2.73
CA ALA A 34 16.59 -3.64 -3.57
C ALA A 34 15.55 -2.70 -2.97
N VAL A 35 15.30 -2.80 -1.66
CA VAL A 35 14.41 -1.91 -0.93
C VAL A 35 14.85 -0.46 -1.06
N LEU A 36 16.12 -0.14 -0.81
CA LEU A 36 16.66 1.22 -0.95
C LEU A 36 16.51 1.75 -2.38
N ALA A 37 16.83 0.94 -3.38
CA ALA A 37 16.70 1.34 -4.79
C ALA A 37 15.23 1.58 -5.19
N ILE A 38 14.30 0.80 -4.64
CA ILE A 38 12.87 0.98 -4.87
C ILE A 38 12.38 2.26 -4.17
N GLU A 39 12.82 2.57 -2.95
CA GLU A 39 12.51 3.83 -2.27
C GLU A 39 12.95 5.04 -3.09
N GLU A 40 14.17 5.02 -3.62
CA GLU A 40 14.68 6.06 -4.51
C GLU A 40 13.83 6.19 -5.79
N ALA A 41 13.45 5.06 -6.39
CA ALA A 41 12.60 5.04 -7.58
C ALA A 41 11.19 5.60 -7.30
N VAL A 42 10.61 5.30 -6.14
CA VAL A 42 9.32 5.86 -5.70
C VAL A 42 9.40 7.38 -5.59
N GLN A 43 10.43 7.90 -4.92
CA GLN A 43 10.63 9.35 -4.74
C GLN A 43 10.85 10.05 -6.09
N ALA A 44 11.64 9.46 -7.00
CA ALA A 44 11.90 9.98 -8.32
C ALA A 44 10.62 10.11 -9.18
N GLN A 45 9.63 9.26 -8.94
CA GLN A 45 8.31 9.30 -9.61
C GLN A 45 7.27 10.14 -8.87
N GLY A 46 7.66 10.87 -7.82
CA GLY A 46 6.75 11.69 -7.01
C GLY A 46 5.81 10.88 -6.12
N GLY A 47 6.16 9.64 -5.83
CA GLY A 47 5.46 8.77 -4.91
C GLY A 47 6.01 8.81 -3.48
N PHE A 48 5.48 7.96 -2.62
CA PHE A 48 5.92 7.82 -1.23
C PHE A 48 5.71 6.40 -0.72
N VAL A 49 6.51 6.01 0.29
CA VAL A 49 6.43 4.72 0.96
C VAL A 49 5.48 4.84 2.14
N THR A 50 4.49 3.95 2.23
CA THR A 50 3.54 3.89 3.35
C THR A 50 3.91 2.84 4.38
N SER A 51 4.59 1.77 3.95
CA SER A 51 5.09 0.72 4.83
C SER A 51 6.35 0.10 4.25
N ASN A 52 7.32 -0.20 5.11
CA ASN A 52 8.54 -0.92 4.77
C ASN A 52 8.96 -1.77 5.96
N SER A 53 9.19 -3.06 5.72
CA SER A 53 9.64 -4.03 6.71
C SER A 53 10.62 -5.01 6.07
N ILE A 54 11.73 -5.28 6.74
CA ILE A 54 12.70 -6.29 6.34
C ILE A 54 12.84 -7.28 7.51
N GLU A 55 12.56 -8.54 7.22
CA GLU A 55 12.62 -9.62 8.18
C GLU A 55 13.72 -10.61 7.79
N THR A 56 14.46 -11.08 8.79
CA THR A 56 15.48 -12.11 8.60
C THR A 56 15.25 -13.21 9.62
N GLU A 57 14.89 -14.38 9.14
CA GLU A 57 14.60 -15.54 9.98
C GLU A 57 15.63 -16.64 9.75
N ARG A 58 15.95 -17.37 10.81
CA ARG A 58 16.82 -18.55 10.67
C ARG A 58 16.06 -19.67 10.00
N SER A 59 16.63 -20.22 8.94
CA SER A 59 16.05 -21.26 8.10
C SER A 59 16.70 -22.60 8.44
N GLY A 60 15.99 -23.44 9.13
CA GLY A 60 16.42 -24.79 9.44
C GLY A 60 17.32 -24.93 10.69
N PRO A 61 17.73 -26.17 10.99
CA PRO A 61 18.60 -26.48 12.11
C PRO A 61 20.03 -25.98 11.84
N GLN A 62 20.70 -25.60 12.91
CA GLN A 62 22.15 -25.30 12.91
C GLN A 62 22.92 -26.59 12.58
N SER A 63 23.81 -26.51 11.59
CA SER A 63 24.73 -27.60 11.30
C SER A 63 26.08 -27.36 11.98
N THR A 64 26.58 -28.35 12.74
CA THR A 64 27.85 -28.25 13.45
C THR A 64 28.76 -29.35 12.98
N VAL A 65 29.97 -29.00 12.55
CA VAL A 65 31.00 -29.94 12.12
C VAL A 65 32.26 -29.70 12.94
N LYS A 66 32.79 -30.75 13.58
CA LYS A 66 34.10 -30.68 14.28
C LYS A 66 35.22 -30.48 13.26
N THR A 67 35.99 -29.40 13.40
CA THR A 67 37.04 -28.99 12.42
C THR A 67 38.45 -29.13 13.01
N GLY A 68 38.65 -29.78 14.16
CA GLY A 68 39.91 -29.99 14.81
C GLY A 68 39.76 -30.51 16.22
N GLN A 69 40.86 -30.61 17.00
CA GLN A 69 40.80 -31.18 18.35
C GLN A 69 40.01 -30.32 19.35
N GLN A 70 39.85 -29.01 19.10
CA GLN A 70 39.15 -28.09 20.03
C GLN A 70 38.29 -27.03 19.28
N GLN A 71 37.97 -27.23 18.01
CA GLN A 71 37.21 -26.28 17.21
C GLN A 71 36.06 -26.98 16.49
N ARG A 72 34.93 -26.29 16.45
CA ARG A 72 33.74 -26.66 15.65
C ARG A 72 33.35 -25.56 14.72
N THR A 73 32.97 -25.91 13.52
CA THR A 73 32.39 -24.99 12.54
C THR A 73 30.90 -25.09 12.63
N VAL A 74 30.28 -23.94 12.85
CA VAL A 74 28.84 -23.78 12.96
C VAL A 74 28.36 -23.11 11.70
N THR A 75 27.42 -23.74 11.00
CA THR A 75 26.76 -23.19 9.77
C THR A 75 25.31 -22.93 10.06
N GLU A 76 24.91 -21.71 9.84
CA GLU A 76 23.53 -21.25 9.99
C GLU A 76 23.03 -20.66 8.67
N ALA A 77 21.78 -20.97 8.34
CA ALA A 77 21.12 -20.43 7.18
C ALA A 77 20.00 -19.48 7.57
N TYR A 78 19.86 -18.40 6.82
CA TYR A 78 18.86 -17.36 7.07
C TYR A 78 18.10 -17.03 5.79
N ASP A 79 16.79 -16.90 5.90
CA ASP A 79 15.92 -16.35 4.88
C ASP A 79 15.67 -14.88 5.18
N ARG A 80 15.80 -14.04 4.16
CA ARG A 80 15.50 -12.61 4.26
C ARG A 80 14.39 -12.25 3.30
N ARG A 81 13.38 -11.55 3.83
CA ARG A 81 12.22 -11.05 3.08
C ARG A 81 12.04 -9.57 3.35
N GLY A 82 11.53 -8.86 2.34
CA GLY A 82 11.15 -7.46 2.44
C GLY A 82 9.69 -7.31 2.02
N HIS A 83 8.93 -6.55 2.80
CA HIS A 83 7.57 -6.18 2.47
C HIS A 83 7.48 -4.66 2.40
N MET A 84 7.04 -4.15 1.27
CA MET A 84 6.86 -2.72 1.06
C MET A 84 5.47 -2.44 0.51
N THR A 85 4.87 -1.35 0.98
CA THR A 85 3.71 -0.75 0.33
C THR A 85 4.06 0.67 -0.07
N VAL A 86 3.90 0.97 -1.34
CA VAL A 86 4.24 2.28 -1.90
C VAL A 86 3.03 2.88 -2.63
N ARG A 87 2.94 4.20 -2.61
CA ARG A 87 1.95 4.97 -3.35
C ARG A 87 2.67 5.76 -4.45
N VAL A 88 2.27 5.55 -5.69
CA VAL A 88 2.87 6.18 -6.88
C VAL A 88 1.77 6.87 -7.67
N PRO A 89 1.97 8.12 -8.18
CA PRO A 89 1.00 8.77 -9.02
C PRO A 89 0.49 7.83 -10.13
N ALA A 90 -0.82 7.76 -10.32
CA ALA A 90 -1.44 6.77 -11.21
C ALA A 90 -0.88 6.83 -12.65
N ASN A 91 -0.57 8.03 -13.15
CA ASN A 91 0.05 8.24 -14.46
C ASN A 91 1.53 7.82 -14.53
N GLN A 92 2.20 7.59 -13.40
CA GLN A 92 3.60 7.15 -13.31
C GLN A 92 3.75 5.67 -12.97
N THR A 93 2.65 4.97 -12.70
CA THR A 93 2.66 3.57 -12.25
C THR A 93 3.40 2.67 -13.22
N GLN A 94 3.17 2.80 -14.52
CA GLN A 94 3.85 1.95 -15.53
C GLN A 94 5.34 2.26 -15.62
N ALA A 95 5.72 3.55 -15.58
CA ALA A 95 7.12 3.96 -15.59
C ALA A 95 7.85 3.45 -14.34
N PHE A 96 7.20 3.53 -13.18
CA PHE A 96 7.73 2.97 -11.93
C PHE A 96 7.92 1.46 -12.02
N LEU A 97 6.90 0.70 -12.46
CA LEU A 97 6.99 -0.75 -12.60
C LEU A 97 8.11 -1.16 -13.58
N HIS A 98 8.29 -0.43 -14.65
CA HIS A 98 9.38 -0.66 -15.58
C HIS A 98 10.75 -0.38 -14.94
N ASN A 99 10.86 0.69 -14.18
CA ASN A 99 12.13 1.06 -13.52
C ASN A 99 12.57 0.02 -12.49
N ILE A 100 11.65 -0.46 -11.65
CA ILE A 100 12.00 -1.44 -10.61
C ILE A 100 12.41 -2.81 -11.17
N THR A 101 12.06 -3.16 -12.42
CA THR A 101 12.47 -4.43 -13.03
C THR A 101 13.97 -4.63 -13.08
N GLN A 102 14.75 -3.55 -13.13
CA GLN A 102 16.20 -3.61 -13.14
C GLN A 102 16.80 -4.15 -11.83
N HIS A 103 16.02 -4.10 -10.75
CA HIS A 103 16.41 -4.55 -9.42
C HIS A 103 15.90 -5.96 -9.09
N LEU A 104 15.11 -6.56 -10.00
CA LEU A 104 14.53 -7.89 -9.83
C LEU A 104 15.36 -8.93 -10.61
N GLU A 105 15.72 -10.04 -9.95
CA GLU A 105 16.31 -11.20 -10.63
C GLU A 105 15.23 -12.05 -11.29
N PHE A 106 14.11 -12.26 -10.62
CA PHE A 106 13.02 -13.09 -11.10
C PHE A 106 11.67 -12.58 -10.55
N LEU A 107 10.73 -12.36 -11.45
CA LEU A 107 9.36 -12.00 -11.11
C LEU A 107 8.54 -13.28 -10.94
N GLU A 108 8.14 -13.57 -9.71
CA GLU A 108 7.37 -14.78 -9.38
C GLU A 108 5.87 -14.57 -9.55
N HIS A 109 5.37 -13.43 -9.07
CA HIS A 109 3.96 -13.10 -9.14
C HIS A 109 3.77 -11.62 -9.46
N ARG A 110 2.79 -11.34 -10.31
CA ARG A 110 2.32 -9.98 -10.62
C ARG A 110 0.82 -10.01 -10.83
N GLN A 111 0.12 -9.20 -10.06
CA GLN A 111 -1.31 -8.97 -10.25
C GLN A 111 -1.57 -7.47 -10.31
N ILE A 112 -2.36 -7.06 -11.29
CA ILE A 112 -2.83 -5.67 -11.40
C ILE A 112 -4.35 -5.72 -11.37
N HIS A 113 -4.93 -4.99 -10.43
CA HIS A 113 -6.37 -4.81 -10.30
C HIS A 113 -6.71 -3.34 -10.51
N ALA A 114 -7.61 -3.06 -11.46
CA ALA A 114 -8.13 -1.73 -11.72
C ALA A 114 -9.65 -1.74 -11.50
N GLN A 115 -10.11 -0.93 -10.55
CA GLN A 115 -11.51 -0.78 -10.20
C GLN A 115 -12.04 0.56 -10.72
N ASP A 116 -13.10 0.51 -11.55
CA ASP A 116 -13.83 1.72 -11.98
C ASP A 116 -14.63 2.27 -10.79
N VAL A 117 -14.36 3.50 -10.40
CA VAL A 117 -15.01 4.16 -9.25
C VAL A 117 -15.84 5.38 -9.65
N GLN A 118 -16.10 5.58 -10.93
CA GLN A 118 -16.88 6.72 -11.45
C GLN A 118 -18.26 6.83 -10.79
N LEU A 119 -18.97 5.71 -10.67
CA LEU A 119 -20.30 5.69 -10.05
C LEU A 119 -20.24 5.93 -8.54
N ALA A 120 -19.19 5.44 -7.86
CA ALA A 120 -18.98 5.71 -6.44
C ALA A 120 -18.75 7.21 -6.20
N LEU A 121 -17.88 7.84 -6.98
CA LEU A 121 -17.63 9.29 -6.91
C LEU A 121 -18.89 10.11 -7.25
N LEU A 122 -19.67 9.70 -8.25
CA LEU A 122 -20.92 10.36 -8.57
C LEU A 122 -21.92 10.29 -7.41
N ARG A 123 -22.03 9.11 -6.77
CA ARG A 123 -22.88 8.92 -5.58
C ARG A 123 -22.53 9.91 -4.48
N GLU A 124 -21.25 10.05 -4.16
CA GLU A 124 -20.83 10.97 -3.09
C GLU A 124 -21.09 12.44 -3.47
N ARG A 125 -20.88 12.83 -4.72
CA ARG A 125 -21.25 14.19 -5.20
C ARG A 125 -22.74 14.45 -5.04
N LEU A 126 -23.59 13.48 -5.38
CA LEU A 126 -25.04 13.61 -5.24
C LEU A 126 -25.45 13.67 -3.76
N ASN A 127 -24.80 12.90 -2.87
CA ASN A 127 -25.05 12.95 -1.44
C ASN A 127 -24.70 14.33 -0.86
N ILE A 128 -23.54 14.88 -1.22
CA ILE A 128 -23.12 16.23 -0.81
C ILE A 128 -24.13 17.27 -1.26
N SER A 129 -24.54 17.25 -2.51
CA SER A 129 -25.51 18.20 -3.09
C SER A 129 -26.88 18.11 -2.41
N ARG A 130 -27.35 16.89 -2.14
CA ARG A 130 -28.64 16.63 -1.47
C ARG A 130 -28.62 17.12 -0.03
N ASN A 131 -27.58 16.82 0.73
CA ASN A 131 -27.46 17.24 2.11
C ASN A 131 -27.34 18.77 2.24
N ARG A 132 -26.61 19.41 1.32
CA ARG A 132 -26.53 20.88 1.25
C ARG A 132 -27.89 21.53 1.00
N LEU A 133 -28.67 20.99 0.06
CA LEU A 133 -30.01 21.49 -0.21
C LEU A 133 -30.95 21.30 0.99
N LEU A 134 -30.84 20.16 1.68
CA LEU A 134 -31.62 19.89 2.89
C LEU A 134 -31.28 20.91 4.00
N GLN A 135 -30.00 21.22 4.22
CA GLN A 135 -29.59 22.22 5.18
C GLN A 135 -30.18 23.60 4.87
N GLN A 136 -30.14 24.04 3.61
CA GLN A 136 -30.73 25.31 3.18
C GLN A 136 -32.23 25.35 3.46
N ASN A 137 -32.97 24.29 3.12
CA ASN A 137 -34.40 24.20 3.37
C ASN A 137 -34.75 24.23 4.88
N LEU A 138 -33.90 23.60 5.73
CA LEU A 138 -34.08 23.61 7.17
C LEU A 138 -33.81 25.00 7.78
N ASP A 139 -32.82 25.72 7.26
CA ASP A 139 -32.54 27.11 7.66
C ASP A 139 -33.75 28.02 7.33
N ASP A 140 -34.34 27.86 6.15
CA ASP A 140 -35.53 28.62 5.73
C ASP A 140 -36.73 28.34 6.65
N ILE A 141 -36.91 27.07 7.08
CA ILE A 141 -37.97 26.70 8.02
C ILE A 141 -37.72 27.31 9.41
N ALA A 142 -36.50 27.25 9.92
CA ALA A 142 -36.15 27.79 11.21
C ALA A 142 -36.27 29.33 11.29
N ALA A 143 -36.08 30.04 10.18
CA ALA A 143 -36.15 31.48 10.04
C ALA A 143 -37.61 32.04 9.90
N ARG A 144 -38.61 31.17 9.70
CA ARG A 144 -39.99 31.63 9.50
C ARG A 144 -40.61 32.22 10.79
N PRO A 145 -41.26 33.40 10.71
CA PRO A 145 -41.98 33.96 11.83
C PRO A 145 -43.13 33.03 12.30
N GLY A 146 -43.24 32.79 13.60
CA GLY A 146 -44.28 31.93 14.18
C GLY A 146 -43.93 30.46 14.33
N THR A 147 -42.68 30.04 14.05
CA THR A 147 -42.23 28.68 14.27
C THR A 147 -42.25 28.35 15.79
N GLN A 148 -42.93 27.25 16.16
CA GLN A 148 -42.95 26.79 17.53
C GLN A 148 -41.55 26.28 17.98
N ALA A 149 -41.22 26.48 19.29
CA ALA A 149 -39.91 26.08 19.82
C ALA A 149 -39.57 24.60 19.59
N SER A 150 -40.55 23.68 19.63
CA SER A 150 -40.38 22.27 19.34
C SER A 150 -40.02 22.00 17.86
N GLN A 151 -40.59 22.76 16.92
CA GLN A 151 -40.32 22.67 15.49
C GLN A 151 -38.92 23.24 15.20
N ALA A 152 -38.54 24.34 15.83
CA ALA A 152 -37.22 24.93 15.73
C ALA A 152 -36.12 23.94 16.23
N LEU A 153 -36.36 23.28 17.37
CA LEU A 153 -35.43 22.27 17.91
C LEU A 153 -35.30 21.06 16.94
N SER A 154 -36.43 20.58 16.41
CA SER A 154 -36.41 19.47 15.46
C SER A 154 -35.67 19.83 14.17
N ALA A 155 -35.83 21.08 13.69
CA ALA A 155 -35.09 21.56 12.50
C ALA A 155 -33.58 21.65 12.77
N ILE A 156 -33.17 22.13 13.96
CA ILE A 156 -31.75 22.17 14.35
C ILE A 156 -31.15 20.75 14.38
N GLN A 157 -31.83 19.79 15.01
CA GLN A 157 -31.38 18.40 15.07
C GLN A 157 -31.29 17.75 13.69
N ALA A 158 -32.24 18.05 12.79
CA ALA A 158 -32.21 17.57 11.43
C ALA A 158 -31.06 18.20 10.62
N LYS A 159 -30.79 19.49 10.86
CA LYS A 159 -29.63 20.18 10.26
C LYS A 159 -28.31 19.59 10.69
N ASP A 160 -28.11 19.33 11.99
CA ASP A 160 -26.89 18.71 12.50
C ASP A 160 -26.65 17.33 11.87
N ARG A 161 -27.70 16.52 11.73
CA ARG A 161 -27.61 15.21 11.03
C ARG A 161 -27.25 15.36 9.57
N ALA A 162 -27.85 16.33 8.87
CA ALA A 162 -27.57 16.59 7.46
C ALA A 162 -26.13 17.10 7.26
N GLN A 163 -25.61 17.90 8.18
CA GLN A 163 -24.23 18.37 8.17
C GLN A 163 -23.25 17.19 8.37
N TYR A 164 -23.50 16.35 9.38
CA TYR A 164 -22.69 15.17 9.60
C TYR A 164 -22.66 14.24 8.38
N ALA A 165 -23.83 13.98 7.76
CA ALA A 165 -23.91 13.17 6.56
C ALA A 165 -23.20 13.82 5.34
N GLN A 166 -23.20 15.14 5.26
CA GLN A 166 -22.42 15.86 4.23
C GLN A 166 -20.92 15.72 4.45
N ASP A 167 -20.45 15.87 5.69
CA ASP A 167 -19.03 15.75 6.05
C ASP A 167 -18.52 14.33 5.76
N GLU A 168 -19.30 13.30 6.09
CA GLU A 168 -19.00 11.90 5.76
C GLU A 168 -18.88 11.67 4.25
N ALA A 169 -19.86 12.19 3.48
CA ALA A 169 -19.83 12.08 2.02
C ALA A 169 -18.64 12.84 1.40
N LEU A 170 -18.24 13.97 1.97
CA LEU A 170 -17.06 14.73 1.55
C LEU A 170 -15.77 13.97 1.84
N LEU A 171 -15.65 13.34 3.00
CA LEU A 171 -14.51 12.50 3.34
C LEU A 171 -14.41 11.30 2.39
N ALA A 172 -15.51 10.58 2.17
CA ALA A 172 -15.55 9.46 1.24
C ALA A 172 -15.17 9.88 -0.19
N GLN A 173 -15.64 11.04 -0.66
CA GLN A 173 -15.23 11.58 -1.95
C GLN A 173 -13.71 11.85 -2.00
N LYS A 174 -13.14 12.41 -0.95
CA LYS A 174 -11.70 12.68 -0.85
C LYS A 174 -10.87 11.40 -0.85
N GLU A 175 -11.31 10.37 -0.16
CA GLU A 175 -10.66 9.06 -0.13
C GLU A 175 -10.63 8.44 -1.53
N TRP A 176 -11.75 8.44 -2.26
CA TRP A 176 -11.78 7.98 -3.64
C TRP A 176 -10.86 8.78 -4.56
N GLN A 177 -10.86 10.10 -4.43
CA GLN A 177 -9.97 10.97 -5.21
C GLN A 177 -8.49 10.67 -4.95
N ASP A 178 -8.10 10.44 -3.70
CA ASP A 178 -6.74 10.05 -3.33
C ASP A 178 -6.37 8.69 -3.91
N GLN A 179 -7.27 7.70 -3.82
CA GLN A 179 -7.05 6.37 -4.38
C GLN A 179 -6.93 6.37 -5.92
N VAL A 180 -7.65 7.27 -6.59
CA VAL A 180 -7.55 7.47 -8.06
C VAL A 180 -6.24 8.18 -8.42
N ALA A 181 -5.82 9.16 -7.61
CA ALA A 181 -4.60 9.93 -7.86
C ALA A 181 -3.32 9.10 -7.70
N PHE A 182 -3.33 8.15 -6.78
CA PHE A 182 -2.17 7.30 -6.46
C PHE A 182 -2.52 5.82 -6.52
N SER A 183 -1.77 5.08 -7.32
CA SER A 183 -1.80 3.62 -7.30
C SER A 183 -1.15 3.09 -6.04
N THR A 184 -1.71 2.03 -5.46
CA THR A 184 -1.12 1.30 -4.34
C THR A 184 -0.38 0.09 -4.87
N ILE A 185 0.91 -0.05 -4.54
CA ILE A 185 1.75 -1.13 -5.00
C ILE A 185 2.33 -1.85 -3.78
N ASN A 186 1.98 -3.11 -3.64
CA ASN A 186 2.51 -4.03 -2.63
C ASN A 186 3.65 -4.84 -3.24
N LEU A 187 4.79 -4.84 -2.59
CA LEU A 187 6.01 -5.52 -3.02
C LEU A 187 6.43 -6.53 -1.95
N GLU A 188 6.50 -7.78 -2.32
CA GLU A 188 7.12 -8.84 -1.54
C GLU A 188 8.44 -9.25 -2.21
N LEU A 189 9.55 -8.99 -1.54
CA LEU A 189 10.88 -9.27 -2.05
C LEU A 189 11.53 -10.38 -1.22
N TYR A 190 12.22 -11.28 -1.87
CA TYR A 190 13.00 -12.31 -1.20
C TYR A 190 14.32 -12.56 -1.93
N GLN A 191 15.29 -13.10 -1.24
CA GLN A 191 16.61 -13.44 -1.79
C GLN A 191 16.96 -14.89 -1.53
N ASN A 192 18.03 -15.34 -2.15
CA ASN A 192 18.60 -16.65 -1.81
C ASN A 192 18.99 -16.68 -0.35
N GLN A 193 18.93 -17.88 0.22
CA GLN A 193 19.32 -18.13 1.60
C GLN A 193 20.73 -17.62 1.90
N ILE A 194 20.86 -16.91 3.00
CA ILE A 194 22.14 -16.40 3.49
C ILE A 194 22.75 -17.46 4.39
N VAL A 195 23.92 -17.96 4.01
CA VAL A 195 24.66 -18.93 4.82
C VAL A 195 25.77 -18.21 5.59
N ARG A 196 25.75 -18.31 6.91
CA ARG A 196 26.81 -17.81 7.79
C ARG A 196 27.54 -18.99 8.40
N THR A 197 28.86 -18.92 8.33
CA THR A 197 29.76 -19.92 8.94
C THR A 197 30.60 -19.23 9.99
N SER A 198 30.57 -19.74 11.22
CA SER A 198 31.42 -19.29 12.32
C SER A 198 32.25 -20.45 12.87
N THR A 199 33.47 -20.18 13.34
CA THR A 199 34.30 -21.15 14.04
C THR A 199 34.27 -20.84 15.52
N GLU A 200 33.88 -21.81 16.33
CA GLU A 200 33.72 -21.69 17.75
C GLU A 200 34.60 -22.75 18.46
N PRO A 201 35.04 -22.51 19.72
CA PRO A 201 35.68 -23.53 20.52
C PRO A 201 34.72 -24.70 20.77
N ASP A 202 35.20 -25.94 20.63
CA ASP A 202 34.43 -27.13 21.00
C ASP A 202 34.52 -27.34 22.51
N MET A 203 33.55 -26.79 23.24
CA MET A 203 33.52 -26.85 24.70
C MET A 203 33.45 -28.27 25.24
N ASP A 204 32.89 -29.22 24.47
CA ASP A 204 32.79 -30.62 24.86
C ASP A 204 34.18 -31.31 24.80
N ALA A 205 35.06 -30.86 23.88
CA ALA A 205 36.41 -31.36 23.73
C ALA A 205 37.44 -30.66 24.68
N ILE A 206 37.06 -29.59 25.36
CA ILE A 206 37.90 -28.87 26.34
C ILE A 206 37.70 -29.42 27.77
N LEU A 207 36.54 -30.07 28.00
CA LEU A 207 36.15 -30.61 29.30
C LEU A 207 36.51 -32.11 29.49
N GLU A 208 37.03 -32.79 28.46
CA GLU A 208 37.66 -34.12 28.51
C GLU A 208 39.18 -34.02 28.68
#